data_3059c4d55f53f71e043de7570574dbdb
#
_entry.id   3059c4d55f53f71e043de7570574dbdb
#
_cell.length_a   1.000
_cell.length_b   1.000
_cell.length_c   1.000
_cell.angle_alpha   90.00
_cell.angle_beta   90.00
_cell.angle_gamma   90.00
#
_symmetry.space_group_name_H-M   'P 1'
#
loop_
_entity.id
_entity.type
_entity.pdbx_description
1 polymer ?
#
loop_
_entity_poly.entity_id
_entity_poly.type
_entity_poly.pdbx_seq_one_letter_code
_entity_poly.pdbx_strand_id
1 'polypeptide(L)'
;QIIEKVAEYDKHSINEWFSTIIYCLSADSDRVEDFEISIINNLIAEKNNVNVVITHCKSENDDRAERMKRRIVEDGGVSADSVIFVNNYEKKLISGEVKKFGRKEVVNCIIRNLWNNYKVKVPYKIKEHVNEMFRSEHDKLHDMVASTSFVLRKHHKLDEFEEKINNEFSVFVIKSVMKLNSEFNDAYNYYQQLSKEYYTIVFGMDTLKLLNDPIMFFDATKAFKEEVSQQVERIAESTGKILKFMNQDVTKELMKKLFAEIKINIKRAKDIKNDLHETVDKYIVRTRSTVLEEVEKTEEKLLAIEIKI
;
A
#
# COMPACT_ATOMS: atom_id res chain seq x y z
N GLN A 1 -5.59 11.62 19.57
CA GLN A 1 -4.19 11.30 19.94
C GLN A 1 -3.71 9.95 19.40
N ILE A 2 -4.40 8.79 19.70
CA ILE A 2 -3.93 7.47 19.22
C ILE A 2 -3.97 7.40 17.70
N ILE A 3 -5.10 7.75 17.09
CA ILE A 3 -5.29 7.72 15.63
C ILE A 3 -4.30 8.68 14.94
N GLU A 4 -4.14 9.90 15.45
CA GLU A 4 -3.19 10.89 14.95
C GLU A 4 -1.75 10.36 15.01
N LYS A 5 -1.39 9.67 16.10
CA LYS A 5 -0.06 9.08 16.27
C LYS A 5 0.19 7.96 15.26
N VAL A 6 -0.77 7.07 15.05
CA VAL A 6 -0.66 6.01 14.03
C VAL A 6 -0.51 6.62 12.63
N ALA A 7 -1.34 7.60 12.29
CA ALA A 7 -1.28 8.30 11.00
C ALA A 7 0.03 9.08 10.80
N GLU A 8 0.64 9.59 11.87
CA GLU A 8 1.96 10.22 11.83
C GLU A 8 3.04 9.20 11.44
N TYR A 9 3.08 8.05 12.12
CA TYR A 9 4.07 7.01 11.83
C TYR A 9 3.88 6.37 10.45
N ASP A 10 2.66 6.30 9.94
CA ASP A 10 2.36 5.81 8.59
C ASP A 10 2.92 6.69 7.46
N LYS A 11 3.38 7.91 7.77
CA LYS A 11 4.09 8.79 6.82
C LYS A 11 5.60 8.53 6.78
N HIS A 12 6.11 7.78 7.74
CA HIS A 12 7.52 7.45 7.85
C HIS A 12 7.87 6.20 7.01
N SER A 13 9.11 5.75 7.12
CA SER A 13 9.55 4.51 6.50
C SER A 13 8.83 3.30 7.12
N ILE A 14 8.70 2.23 6.33
CA ILE A 14 7.89 1.05 6.67
C ILE A 14 8.31 0.36 7.97
N ASN A 15 9.58 0.47 8.34
CA ASN A 15 10.12 -0.09 9.57
C ASN A 15 9.69 0.69 10.84
N GLU A 16 9.07 1.84 10.66
CA GLU A 16 8.52 2.66 11.75
C GLU A 16 7.00 2.48 11.90
N TRP A 17 6.34 1.80 10.97
CA TRP A 17 4.90 1.56 11.04
C TRP A 17 4.53 0.62 12.18
N PHE A 18 3.36 0.86 12.76
CA PHE A 18 2.81 -0.10 13.71
C PHE A 18 2.38 -1.37 12.99
N SER A 19 3.03 -2.49 13.34
CA SER A 19 2.72 -3.80 12.73
C SER A 19 1.42 -4.40 13.26
N THR A 20 1.08 -4.11 14.50
CA THR A 20 -0.18 -4.52 15.14
C THR A 20 -0.55 -3.54 16.24
N ILE A 21 -1.84 -3.35 16.44
CA ILE A 21 -2.37 -2.53 17.51
C ILE A 21 -3.12 -3.47 18.45
N ILE A 22 -2.72 -3.48 19.71
CA ILE A 22 -3.40 -4.23 20.76
C ILE A 22 -4.21 -3.24 21.58
N TYR A 23 -5.53 -3.29 21.44
CA TYR A 23 -6.45 -2.49 22.21
C TYR A 23 -6.91 -3.27 23.45
N CYS A 24 -6.51 -2.81 24.64
CA CYS A 24 -6.77 -3.54 25.87
C CYS A 24 -8.04 -3.01 26.56
N LEU A 25 -8.96 -3.91 26.87
CA LEU A 25 -10.16 -3.65 27.66
C LEU A 25 -10.14 -4.53 28.92
N SER A 26 -10.79 -4.09 29.99
CA SER A 26 -10.92 -4.91 31.20
C SER A 26 -12.29 -5.56 31.26
N ALA A 27 -12.34 -6.87 31.48
CA ALA A 27 -13.60 -7.58 31.72
C ALA A 27 -14.35 -7.07 32.98
N ASP A 28 -13.63 -6.39 33.90
CA ASP A 28 -14.23 -5.81 35.08
C ASP A 28 -15.13 -4.61 34.79
N SER A 29 -14.96 -3.93 33.60
CA SER A 29 -15.87 -2.87 33.16
C SER A 29 -17.24 -3.41 32.74
N ASP A 30 -17.30 -4.69 32.34
CA ASP A 30 -18.49 -5.40 31.83
C ASP A 30 -19.21 -4.69 30.68
N ARG A 31 -18.53 -3.77 30.00
CA ARG A 31 -19.06 -3.00 28.86
C ARG A 31 -17.95 -2.47 27.97
N VAL A 32 -18.31 -2.13 26.75
CA VAL A 32 -17.50 -1.40 25.78
C VAL A 32 -18.19 -0.08 25.48
N GLU A 33 -17.47 1.02 25.57
CA GLU A 33 -18.04 2.35 25.34
C GLU A 33 -18.08 2.68 23.84
N ASP A 34 -19.00 3.56 23.41
CA ASP A 34 -19.14 3.96 22.01
C ASP A 34 -17.88 4.62 21.45
N PHE A 35 -17.16 5.38 22.27
CA PHE A 35 -15.91 6.00 21.85
C PHE A 35 -14.81 4.96 21.60
N GLU A 36 -14.77 3.83 22.32
CA GLU A 36 -13.83 2.75 22.13
C GLU A 36 -14.09 2.04 20.79
N ILE A 37 -15.37 1.78 20.49
CA ILE A 37 -15.79 1.26 19.18
C ILE A 37 -15.40 2.22 18.06
N SER A 38 -15.60 3.52 18.24
CA SER A 38 -15.21 4.53 17.25
C SER A 38 -13.70 4.55 17.00
N ILE A 39 -12.88 4.42 18.04
CA ILE A 39 -11.41 4.32 17.91
C ILE A 39 -11.03 3.07 17.10
N ILE A 40 -11.61 1.92 17.47
CA ILE A 40 -11.34 0.64 16.80
C ILE A 40 -11.68 0.73 15.30
N ASN A 41 -12.89 1.24 14.99
CA ASN A 41 -13.35 1.40 13.61
C ASN A 41 -12.43 2.32 12.78
N ASN A 42 -12.00 3.45 13.33
CA ASN A 42 -11.09 4.36 12.65
C ASN A 42 -9.73 3.71 12.36
N LEU A 43 -9.20 2.95 13.32
CA LEU A 43 -7.93 2.23 13.14
C LEU A 43 -8.03 1.16 12.04
N ILE A 44 -9.16 0.45 11.97
CA ILE A 44 -9.42 -0.58 10.93
C ILE A 44 -9.61 0.08 9.56
N ALA A 45 -10.29 1.23 9.48
CA ALA A 45 -10.49 1.94 8.23
C ALA A 45 -9.17 2.29 7.54
N GLU A 46 -8.12 2.64 8.32
CA GLU A 46 -6.75 2.87 7.86
C GLU A 46 -5.94 1.58 7.62
N LYS A 47 -6.61 0.44 7.50
CA LYS A 47 -5.98 -0.88 7.25
C LYS A 47 -4.98 -1.34 8.32
N ASN A 48 -5.12 -0.83 9.55
CA ASN A 48 -4.34 -1.34 10.66
C ASN A 48 -4.87 -2.69 11.14
N ASN A 49 -3.96 -3.58 11.56
CA ASN A 49 -4.33 -4.82 12.24
C ASN A 49 -4.61 -4.54 13.71
N VAL A 50 -5.88 -4.52 14.06
CA VAL A 50 -6.34 -4.26 15.42
C VAL A 50 -6.77 -5.57 16.08
N ASN A 51 -6.18 -5.87 17.22
CA ASN A 51 -6.60 -6.95 18.10
C ASN A 51 -7.12 -6.35 19.40
N VAL A 52 -8.22 -6.88 19.89
CA VAL A 52 -8.77 -6.48 21.18
C VAL A 52 -8.45 -7.56 22.21
N VAL A 53 -7.72 -7.18 23.24
CA VAL A 53 -7.38 -8.06 24.36
C VAL A 53 -8.27 -7.70 25.53
N ILE A 54 -9.17 -8.61 25.91
CA ILE A 54 -10.00 -8.47 27.11
C ILE A 54 -9.26 -9.09 28.27
N THR A 55 -8.78 -8.26 29.18
CA THR A 55 -8.00 -8.64 30.35
C THR A 55 -8.90 -8.91 31.56
N HIS A 56 -8.34 -9.44 32.65
CA HIS A 56 -9.04 -9.74 33.90
C HIS A 56 -10.21 -10.72 33.76
N CYS A 57 -10.16 -11.58 32.75
CA CYS A 57 -11.15 -12.63 32.57
C CYS A 57 -11.00 -13.69 33.69
N LYS A 58 -12.11 -14.13 34.24
CA LYS A 58 -12.12 -15.15 35.31
C LYS A 58 -11.91 -16.56 34.79
N SER A 59 -12.27 -16.79 33.53
CA SER A 59 -12.13 -18.05 32.82
C SER A 59 -12.05 -17.80 31.30
N GLU A 60 -11.73 -18.84 30.52
CA GLU A 60 -11.78 -18.78 29.06
C GLU A 60 -13.22 -18.56 28.54
N ASN A 61 -14.24 -18.86 29.35
CA ASN A 61 -15.67 -18.66 29.08
C ASN A 61 -16.27 -17.62 30.03
N ASP A 62 -15.62 -16.47 30.22
CA ASP A 62 -16.12 -15.39 31.07
C ASP A 62 -17.30 -14.70 30.37
N ASP A 63 -18.50 -14.81 30.94
CA ASP A 63 -19.74 -14.25 30.37
C ASP A 63 -19.65 -12.74 30.11
N ARG A 64 -18.89 -11.98 30.92
CA ARG A 64 -18.68 -10.54 30.73
C ARG A 64 -17.83 -10.31 29.48
N ALA A 65 -16.75 -11.04 29.36
CA ALA A 65 -15.85 -10.96 28.19
C ALA A 65 -16.58 -11.39 26.92
N GLU A 66 -17.45 -12.39 26.96
CA GLU A 66 -18.27 -12.82 25.82
C GLU A 66 -19.28 -11.75 25.39
N ARG A 67 -19.91 -11.03 26.33
CA ARG A 67 -20.80 -9.89 25.98
C ARG A 67 -20.01 -8.77 25.32
N MET A 68 -18.85 -8.42 25.88
CA MET A 68 -17.95 -7.41 25.31
C MET A 68 -17.46 -7.82 23.91
N LYS A 69 -17.03 -9.08 23.75
CA LYS A 69 -16.59 -9.62 22.44
C LYS A 69 -17.69 -9.49 21.39
N ARG A 70 -18.92 -9.87 21.73
CA ARG A 70 -20.05 -9.78 20.81
C ARG A 70 -20.21 -8.35 20.29
N ARG A 71 -20.22 -7.36 21.20
CA ARG A 71 -20.32 -5.95 20.82
C ARG A 71 -19.16 -5.48 19.96
N ILE A 72 -17.92 -5.87 20.29
CA ILE A 72 -16.73 -5.51 19.52
C ILE A 72 -16.79 -6.07 18.10
N VAL A 73 -17.27 -7.29 17.94
CA VAL A 73 -17.42 -7.93 16.62
C VAL A 73 -18.55 -7.29 15.82
N GLU A 74 -19.72 -7.06 16.45
CA GLU A 74 -20.90 -6.52 15.77
C GLU A 74 -20.75 -5.04 15.40
N ASP A 75 -20.26 -4.20 16.32
CA ASP A 75 -20.20 -2.75 16.14
C ASP A 75 -18.80 -2.25 15.75
N GLY A 76 -17.75 -2.96 16.16
CA GLY A 76 -16.35 -2.56 15.97
C GLY A 76 -15.67 -3.14 14.72
N GLY A 77 -16.37 -3.99 13.94
CA GLY A 77 -15.83 -4.56 12.70
C GLY A 77 -14.60 -5.46 12.87
N VAL A 78 -14.29 -5.88 14.10
CA VAL A 78 -13.17 -6.78 14.42
C VAL A 78 -13.59 -8.21 14.19
N SER A 79 -12.72 -9.05 13.59
CA SER A 79 -13.02 -10.49 13.50
C SER A 79 -13.04 -11.13 14.87
N ALA A 80 -13.88 -12.15 15.06
CA ALA A 80 -13.99 -12.86 16.33
C ALA A 80 -12.67 -13.46 16.82
N ASP A 81 -11.79 -13.86 15.88
CA ASP A 81 -10.46 -14.40 16.17
C ASP A 81 -9.43 -13.35 16.61
N SER A 82 -9.75 -12.08 16.40
CA SER A 82 -8.93 -10.94 16.83
C SER A 82 -9.33 -10.41 18.21
N VAL A 83 -10.35 -11.00 18.85
CA VAL A 83 -10.75 -10.69 20.23
C VAL A 83 -10.30 -11.81 21.14
N ILE A 84 -9.31 -11.53 21.99
CA ILE A 84 -8.61 -12.53 22.79
C ILE A 84 -8.86 -12.29 24.29
N PHE A 85 -9.25 -13.32 25.00
CA PHE A 85 -9.42 -13.27 26.46
C PHE A 85 -8.12 -13.61 27.16
N VAL A 86 -7.77 -12.82 28.16
CA VAL A 86 -6.49 -12.99 28.86
C VAL A 86 -6.70 -12.90 30.37
N ASN A 87 -6.02 -13.81 31.07
CA ASN A 87 -5.81 -13.69 32.49
C ASN A 87 -4.33 -13.90 32.83
N ASN A 88 -3.72 -12.89 33.43
CA ASN A 88 -2.31 -12.92 33.83
C ASN A 88 -2.08 -13.29 35.30
N TYR A 89 -3.16 -13.57 36.04
CA TYR A 89 -3.09 -13.84 37.49
C TYR A 89 -3.48 -15.27 37.80
N GLU A 90 -2.80 -15.85 38.74
CA GLU A 90 -3.23 -17.07 39.40
C GLU A 90 -3.90 -16.65 40.71
N LYS A 91 -5.15 -17.05 40.89
CA LYS A 91 -5.92 -16.77 42.10
C LYS A 91 -6.65 -18.00 42.56
N LYS A 92 -6.42 -18.38 43.83
CA LYS A 92 -7.28 -19.38 44.48
C LYS A 92 -8.53 -18.69 44.98
N LEU A 93 -9.65 -19.02 44.37
CA LEU A 93 -10.98 -18.56 44.79
C LEU A 93 -11.67 -19.69 45.55
N ILE A 94 -12.69 -19.34 46.35
CA ILE A 94 -13.53 -20.36 47.01
C ILE A 94 -14.23 -21.25 45.97
N SER A 95 -14.49 -20.74 44.79
CA SER A 95 -15.11 -21.42 43.64
C SER A 95 -14.17 -22.22 42.77
N GLY A 96 -12.85 -22.22 43.05
CA GLY A 96 -11.83 -22.91 42.26
C GLY A 96 -10.58 -22.06 42.00
N GLU A 97 -9.65 -22.64 41.24
CA GLU A 97 -8.38 -21.98 40.88
C GLU A 97 -8.52 -21.29 39.52
N VAL A 98 -8.25 -19.97 39.45
CA VAL A 98 -8.15 -19.23 38.18
C VAL A 98 -6.71 -19.35 37.69
N LYS A 99 -6.52 -19.97 36.51
CA LYS A 99 -5.23 -20.15 35.88
C LYS A 99 -4.92 -19.01 34.91
N LYS A 100 -3.63 -18.82 34.61
CA LYS A 100 -3.19 -17.95 33.53
C LYS A 100 -3.57 -18.54 32.16
N PHE A 101 -4.10 -17.73 31.26
CA PHE A 101 -4.41 -18.13 29.88
C PHE A 101 -4.38 -16.94 28.92
N GLY A 102 -4.45 -17.19 27.62
CA GLY A 102 -4.60 -16.20 26.55
C GLY A 102 -3.30 -15.57 26.07
N ARG A 103 -2.17 -15.71 26.78
CA ARG A 103 -0.90 -15.07 26.39
C ARG A 103 -0.36 -15.64 25.08
N LYS A 104 -0.45 -16.95 24.88
CA LYS A 104 0.03 -17.61 23.65
C LYS A 104 -0.78 -17.16 22.44
N GLU A 105 -2.07 -17.02 22.60
CA GLU A 105 -3.02 -16.57 21.59
C GLU A 105 -2.69 -15.14 21.14
N VAL A 106 -2.37 -14.22 22.07
CA VAL A 106 -1.93 -12.86 21.76
C VAL A 106 -0.65 -12.87 20.92
N VAL A 107 0.33 -13.68 21.31
CA VAL A 107 1.60 -13.77 20.56
C VAL A 107 1.39 -14.33 19.15
N ASN A 108 0.59 -15.39 19.01
CA ASN A 108 0.26 -15.95 17.69
C ASN A 108 -0.45 -14.91 16.81
N CYS A 109 -1.32 -14.10 17.40
CA CYS A 109 -2.00 -13.02 16.72
C CYS A 109 -1.02 -11.94 16.20
N ILE A 110 -0.03 -11.57 17.02
CA ILE A 110 1.01 -10.61 16.61
C ILE A 110 1.77 -11.12 15.38
N ILE A 111 2.20 -12.39 15.39
CA ILE A 111 2.94 -12.98 14.26
C ILE A 111 2.09 -13.00 12.99
N ARG A 112 0.81 -13.40 13.11
CA ARG A 112 -0.13 -13.38 11.97
C ARG A 112 -0.28 -11.97 11.39
N ASN A 113 -0.37 -10.98 12.25
CA ASN A 113 -0.57 -9.58 11.84
C ASN A 113 0.63 -8.95 11.16
N LEU A 114 1.85 -9.39 11.44
CA LEU A 114 3.04 -8.96 10.69
C LEU A 114 2.85 -9.21 9.19
N TRP A 115 2.42 -10.42 8.81
CA TRP A 115 2.20 -10.76 7.42
C TRP A 115 0.93 -10.16 6.83
N ASN A 116 -0.11 -9.96 7.63
CA ASN A 116 -1.31 -9.23 7.19
C ASN A 116 -0.96 -7.78 6.85
N ASN A 117 -0.08 -7.12 7.61
CA ASN A 117 0.42 -5.80 7.26
C ASN A 117 1.08 -5.80 5.88
N TYR A 118 1.98 -6.75 5.64
CA TYR A 118 2.64 -6.84 4.36
C TYR A 118 1.65 -7.08 3.21
N LYS A 119 0.68 -7.96 3.40
CA LYS A 119 -0.30 -8.31 2.36
C LYS A 119 -1.33 -7.22 2.08
N VAL A 120 -1.74 -6.45 3.08
CA VAL A 120 -2.88 -5.52 2.99
C VAL A 120 -2.43 -4.06 3.14
N LYS A 121 -1.71 -3.74 4.21
CA LYS A 121 -1.35 -2.36 4.52
C LYS A 121 -0.29 -1.81 3.57
N VAL A 122 0.70 -2.62 3.19
CA VAL A 122 1.75 -2.20 2.25
C VAL A 122 1.17 -1.83 0.88
N PRO A 123 0.38 -2.68 0.19
CA PRO A 123 -0.24 -2.29 -1.07
C PRO A 123 -1.16 -1.07 -0.94
N TYR A 124 -1.92 -0.97 0.14
CA TYR A 124 -2.77 0.19 0.41
C TYR A 124 -1.95 1.49 0.48
N LYS A 125 -0.85 1.51 1.24
CA LYS A 125 0.04 2.68 1.34
C LYS A 125 0.76 2.99 0.04
N ILE A 126 1.16 1.98 -0.71
CA ILE A 126 1.74 2.15 -2.04
C ILE A 126 0.75 2.81 -3.00
N LYS A 127 -0.55 2.45 -2.97
CA LYS A 127 -1.59 3.13 -3.76
C LYS A 127 -1.73 4.61 -3.37
N GLU A 128 -1.64 4.95 -2.09
CA GLU A 128 -1.61 6.36 -1.64
C GLU A 128 -0.39 7.09 -2.21
N HIS A 129 0.81 6.52 -2.10
CA HIS A 129 2.04 7.11 -2.65
C HIS A 129 1.97 7.29 -4.18
N VAL A 130 1.41 6.32 -4.92
CA VAL A 130 1.16 6.45 -6.36
C VAL A 130 0.30 7.68 -6.63
N ASN A 131 -0.81 7.84 -5.92
CA ASN A 131 -1.70 8.98 -6.11
C ASN A 131 -1.02 10.32 -5.83
N GLU A 132 -0.21 10.40 -4.77
CA GLU A 132 0.55 11.61 -4.42
C GLU A 132 1.62 11.94 -5.46
N MET A 133 2.40 10.94 -5.89
CA MET A 133 3.43 11.13 -6.92
C MET A 133 2.83 11.63 -8.23
N PHE A 134 1.73 11.03 -8.69
CA PHE A 134 1.08 11.43 -9.93
C PHE A 134 0.40 12.79 -9.82
N ARG A 135 -0.13 13.16 -8.66
CA ARG A 135 -0.65 14.53 -8.41
C ARG A 135 0.47 15.56 -8.52
N SER A 136 1.60 15.32 -7.87
CA SER A 136 2.76 16.22 -7.92
C SER A 136 3.29 16.39 -9.34
N GLU A 137 3.37 15.31 -10.12
CA GLU A 137 3.82 15.38 -11.51
C GLU A 137 2.80 16.06 -12.43
N HIS A 138 1.50 15.84 -12.20
CA HIS A 138 0.42 16.54 -12.88
C HIS A 138 0.59 18.05 -12.74
N ASP A 139 0.71 18.55 -11.51
CA ASP A 139 0.85 19.97 -11.23
C ASP A 139 2.10 20.55 -11.92
N LYS A 140 3.22 19.84 -11.85
CA LYS A 140 4.47 20.21 -12.51
C LYS A 140 4.35 20.30 -14.02
N LEU A 141 3.71 19.34 -14.67
CA LEU A 141 3.50 19.36 -16.12
C LEU A 141 2.55 20.48 -16.54
N HIS A 142 1.50 20.74 -15.74
CA HIS A 142 0.62 21.88 -15.96
C HIS A 142 1.35 23.22 -15.85
N ASP A 143 2.24 23.39 -14.88
CA ASP A 143 3.09 24.58 -14.74
C ASP A 143 4.04 24.73 -15.93
N MET A 144 4.57 23.64 -16.45
CA MET A 144 5.41 23.65 -17.66
C MET A 144 4.61 24.13 -18.89
N VAL A 145 3.38 23.66 -19.07
CA VAL A 145 2.48 24.15 -20.14
C VAL A 145 2.16 25.62 -19.94
N ALA A 146 1.78 26.03 -18.74
CA ALA A 146 1.41 27.41 -18.43
C ALA A 146 2.55 28.41 -18.66
N SER A 147 3.77 28.04 -18.24
CA SER A 147 4.97 28.89 -18.35
C SER A 147 5.54 28.97 -19.77
N THR A 148 5.17 28.05 -20.66
CA THR A 148 5.72 28.02 -22.02
C THR A 148 4.97 29.02 -22.93
N SER A 149 5.74 29.83 -23.66
CA SER A 149 5.21 30.80 -24.64
C SER A 149 5.17 30.17 -26.03
N PHE A 150 3.98 29.85 -26.53
CA PHE A 150 3.76 29.34 -27.88
C PHE A 150 3.53 30.50 -28.84
N VAL A 151 4.48 30.77 -29.73
CA VAL A 151 4.36 31.76 -30.80
C VAL A 151 3.92 31.05 -32.07
N LEU A 152 2.75 31.43 -32.59
CA LEU A 152 2.00 30.80 -33.68
C LEU A 152 2.76 30.50 -35.00
N ARG A 153 3.98 30.96 -35.16
CA ARG A 153 4.73 30.83 -36.43
C ARG A 153 5.94 29.87 -36.39
N LYS A 154 6.21 29.18 -35.26
CA LYS A 154 7.37 28.31 -35.16
C LYS A 154 6.98 26.92 -34.65
N HIS A 155 6.68 26.00 -35.57
CA HIS A 155 6.47 24.59 -35.30
C HIS A 155 7.63 23.99 -34.46
N HIS A 156 8.85 24.46 -34.65
CA HIS A 156 10.03 24.07 -33.90
C HIS A 156 9.88 24.18 -32.36
N LYS A 157 9.20 25.21 -31.87
CA LYS A 157 8.98 25.36 -30.41
C LYS A 157 8.02 24.35 -29.82
N LEU A 158 7.09 23.84 -30.59
CA LEU A 158 6.18 22.79 -30.17
C LEU A 158 6.91 21.44 -30.10
N ASP A 159 7.80 21.19 -31.07
CA ASP A 159 8.64 19.97 -31.10
C ASP A 159 9.64 19.95 -29.93
N GLU A 160 10.29 21.08 -29.63
CA GLU A 160 11.16 21.22 -28.45
C GLU A 160 10.40 21.01 -27.14
N PHE A 161 9.17 21.53 -27.06
CA PHE A 161 8.32 21.38 -25.88
C PHE A 161 7.84 19.92 -25.73
N GLU A 162 7.46 19.28 -26.82
CA GLU A 162 7.11 17.86 -26.88
C GLU A 162 8.26 17.01 -26.35
N GLU A 163 9.50 17.25 -26.82
CA GLU A 163 10.68 16.52 -26.36
C GLU A 163 10.94 16.74 -24.86
N LYS A 164 10.76 17.97 -24.39
CA LYS A 164 10.96 18.32 -22.97
C LYS A 164 9.96 17.60 -22.08
N ILE A 165 8.65 17.63 -22.41
CA ILE A 165 7.61 16.91 -21.63
C ILE A 165 7.86 15.41 -21.66
N ASN A 166 8.18 14.84 -22.81
CA ASN A 166 8.47 13.43 -22.95
C ASN A 166 9.63 12.97 -22.06
N ASN A 167 10.71 13.74 -22.04
CA ASN A 167 11.88 13.45 -21.22
C ASN A 167 11.54 13.54 -19.74
N GLU A 168 10.84 14.60 -19.33
CA GLU A 168 10.44 14.81 -17.93
C GLU A 168 9.56 13.67 -17.43
N PHE A 169 8.51 13.35 -18.20
CA PHE A 169 7.57 12.29 -17.82
C PHE A 169 8.22 10.91 -17.83
N SER A 170 9.08 10.61 -18.82
CA SER A 170 9.82 9.34 -18.86
C SER A 170 10.69 9.15 -17.61
N VAL A 171 11.42 10.19 -17.21
CA VAL A 171 12.24 10.19 -15.98
C VAL A 171 11.37 10.00 -14.74
N PHE A 172 10.21 10.67 -14.68
CA PHE A 172 9.27 10.52 -13.59
C PHE A 172 8.77 9.07 -13.47
N VAL A 173 8.30 8.46 -14.56
CA VAL A 173 7.79 7.08 -14.56
C VAL A 173 8.87 6.10 -14.12
N ILE A 174 10.09 6.22 -14.66
CA ILE A 174 11.22 5.35 -14.28
C ILE A 174 11.48 5.44 -12.77
N LYS A 175 11.61 6.66 -12.24
CA LYS A 175 11.86 6.89 -10.82
C LYS A 175 10.72 6.34 -9.94
N SER A 176 9.47 6.55 -10.37
CA SER A 176 8.29 6.05 -9.65
C SER A 176 8.29 4.54 -9.55
N VAL A 177 8.52 3.83 -10.66
CA VAL A 177 8.57 2.37 -10.68
C VAL A 177 9.72 1.84 -9.82
N MET A 178 10.91 2.43 -9.94
CA MET A 178 12.05 2.03 -9.09
C MET A 178 11.74 2.22 -7.61
N LYS A 179 11.11 3.34 -7.25
CA LYS A 179 10.70 3.63 -5.88
C LYS A 179 9.68 2.61 -5.36
N LEU A 180 8.63 2.31 -6.13
CA LEU A 180 7.60 1.34 -5.75
C LEU A 180 8.18 -0.07 -5.55
N ASN A 181 9.07 -0.51 -6.45
CA ASN A 181 9.76 -1.79 -6.30
C ASN A 181 10.64 -1.82 -5.04
N SER A 182 11.36 -0.73 -4.74
CA SER A 182 12.14 -0.61 -3.51
C SER A 182 11.22 -0.72 -2.28
N GLU A 183 10.11 0.01 -2.25
CA GLU A 183 9.16 0.00 -1.13
C GLU A 183 8.59 -1.42 -0.87
N PHE A 184 8.21 -2.17 -1.91
CA PHE A 184 7.77 -3.55 -1.75
C PHE A 184 8.88 -4.48 -1.24
N ASN A 185 10.08 -4.37 -1.77
CA ASN A 185 11.22 -5.20 -1.37
C ASN A 185 11.69 -4.87 0.05
N ASP A 186 11.75 -3.60 0.41
CA ASP A 186 12.13 -3.15 1.75
C ASP A 186 11.12 -3.63 2.78
N ALA A 187 9.82 -3.56 2.44
CA ALA A 187 8.76 -4.13 3.24
C ALA A 187 8.92 -5.63 3.43
N TYR A 188 9.14 -6.37 2.34
CA TYR A 188 9.31 -7.81 2.39
C TYR A 188 10.48 -8.21 3.30
N ASN A 189 11.64 -7.61 3.11
CA ASN A 189 12.84 -7.88 3.89
C ASN A 189 12.61 -7.59 5.39
N TYR A 190 11.99 -6.46 5.69
CA TYR A 190 11.67 -6.06 7.05
C TYR A 190 10.73 -7.04 7.75
N TYR A 191 9.60 -7.38 7.13
CA TYR A 191 8.64 -8.32 7.73
C TYR A 191 9.18 -9.75 7.80
N GLN A 192 10.02 -10.14 6.84
CA GLN A 192 10.73 -11.41 6.88
C GLN A 192 11.67 -11.50 8.10
N GLN A 193 12.45 -10.45 8.33
CA GLN A 193 13.35 -10.39 9.48
C GLN A 193 12.57 -10.40 10.79
N LEU A 194 11.57 -9.55 10.95
CA LEU A 194 10.72 -9.52 12.14
C LEU A 194 10.06 -10.87 12.42
N SER A 195 9.52 -11.53 11.41
CA SER A 195 8.87 -12.82 11.57
C SER A 195 9.84 -13.89 12.07
N LYS A 196 11.07 -13.92 11.55
CA LYS A 196 12.12 -14.82 12.03
C LYS A 196 12.47 -14.55 13.49
N GLU A 197 12.68 -13.29 13.85
CA GLU A 197 13.01 -12.90 15.22
C GLU A 197 11.89 -13.28 16.19
N TYR A 198 10.65 -12.94 15.91
CA TYR A 198 9.51 -13.29 16.74
C TYR A 198 9.30 -14.81 16.84
N TYR A 199 9.41 -15.52 15.71
CA TYR A 199 9.25 -16.98 15.71
C TYR A 199 10.31 -17.66 16.56
N THR A 200 11.56 -17.24 16.45
CA THR A 200 12.68 -17.76 17.27
C THR A 200 12.46 -17.48 18.77
N ILE A 201 12.02 -16.26 19.12
CA ILE A 201 11.75 -15.87 20.50
C ILE A 201 10.60 -16.70 21.11
N VAL A 202 9.54 -16.92 20.33
CA VAL A 202 8.31 -17.55 20.86
C VAL A 202 8.39 -19.08 20.88
N PHE A 203 8.95 -19.67 19.83
CA PHE A 203 8.94 -21.13 19.64
C PHE A 203 10.32 -21.79 19.83
N GLY A 204 11.38 -20.99 19.96
CA GLY A 204 12.74 -21.51 20.06
C GLY A 204 13.21 -22.27 18.81
N MET A 205 12.57 -22.10 17.68
CA MET A 205 12.82 -22.81 16.44
C MET A 205 13.16 -21.85 15.30
N ASP A 206 14.14 -22.21 14.48
CA ASP A 206 14.59 -21.45 13.31
C ASP A 206 14.01 -22.02 11.99
N THR A 207 12.72 -22.42 12.02
CA THR A 207 12.12 -23.23 10.94
C THR A 207 10.99 -22.54 10.17
N LEU A 208 10.78 -21.26 10.32
CA LEU A 208 9.78 -20.55 9.51
C LEU A 208 10.22 -20.59 8.03
N LYS A 209 9.57 -21.42 7.22
CA LYS A 209 9.78 -21.45 5.77
C LYS A 209 9.08 -20.26 5.15
N LEU A 210 9.80 -19.18 4.96
CA LEU A 210 9.37 -18.05 4.17
C LEU A 210 9.74 -18.27 2.71
N LEU A 211 9.06 -17.56 1.82
CA LEU A 211 9.39 -17.55 0.40
C LEU A 211 10.88 -17.19 0.22
N ASN A 212 11.63 -18.08 -0.42
CA ASN A 212 13.06 -17.87 -0.64
C ASN A 212 13.36 -17.09 -1.93
N ASP A 213 12.37 -17.00 -2.84
CA ASP A 213 12.56 -16.35 -4.12
C ASP A 213 12.15 -14.87 -4.05
N PRO A 214 12.98 -13.96 -4.59
CA PRO A 214 12.59 -12.57 -4.72
C PRO A 214 11.38 -12.48 -5.64
N ILE A 215 10.24 -12.08 -5.09
CA ILE A 215 9.06 -11.81 -5.90
C ILE A 215 9.31 -10.49 -6.63
N MET A 216 9.24 -10.52 -7.95
CA MET A 216 9.12 -9.29 -8.74
C MET A 216 7.73 -8.74 -8.52
N PHE A 217 7.59 -7.82 -7.58
CA PHE A 217 6.29 -7.31 -7.14
C PHE A 217 5.62 -6.45 -8.21
N PHE A 218 6.41 -5.70 -8.96
CA PHE A 218 5.93 -4.78 -9.95
C PHE A 218 6.65 -4.98 -11.28
N ASP A 219 5.97 -5.52 -12.27
CA ASP A 219 6.49 -5.65 -13.63
C ASP A 219 6.06 -4.45 -14.48
N ALA A 220 6.80 -3.36 -14.33
CA ALA A 220 6.57 -2.15 -15.12
C ALA A 220 6.62 -2.38 -16.63
N THR A 221 7.41 -3.35 -17.08
CA THR A 221 7.50 -3.67 -18.51
C THR A 221 6.20 -4.25 -19.01
N LYS A 222 5.49 -5.02 -18.20
CA LYS A 222 4.21 -5.62 -18.56
C LYS A 222 3.08 -4.58 -18.57
N ALA A 223 3.02 -3.73 -17.53
CA ALA A 223 2.05 -2.65 -17.45
C ALA A 223 2.10 -1.69 -18.65
N PHE A 224 3.31 -1.35 -19.08
CA PHE A 224 3.51 -0.51 -20.27
C PHE A 224 3.41 -1.27 -21.59
N LYS A 225 3.76 -2.57 -21.63
CA LYS A 225 3.62 -3.39 -22.84
C LYS A 225 2.18 -3.57 -23.27
N GLU A 226 1.28 -3.87 -22.37
CA GLU A 226 -0.14 -4.09 -22.69
C GLU A 226 -0.78 -2.86 -23.32
N GLU A 227 -0.37 -1.66 -22.90
CA GLU A 227 -0.87 -0.40 -23.43
C GLU A 227 -0.24 -0.02 -24.78
N VAL A 228 0.97 -0.46 -25.04
CA VAL A 228 1.76 -0.14 -26.23
C VAL A 228 1.89 -1.33 -27.19
N SER A 229 1.44 -2.52 -26.78
CA SER A 229 1.74 -3.82 -27.40
C SER A 229 1.23 -4.03 -28.82
N GLN A 230 0.37 -3.18 -29.35
CA GLN A 230 0.06 -3.25 -30.78
C GLN A 230 1.19 -2.77 -31.71
N GLN A 231 2.29 -2.21 -31.17
CA GLN A 231 3.42 -1.70 -31.98
C GLN A 231 4.83 -2.12 -31.53
N VAL A 232 5.00 -2.82 -30.40
CA VAL A 232 6.34 -3.05 -29.79
C VAL A 232 6.74 -4.53 -29.67
N GLU A 233 6.02 -5.46 -30.29
CA GLU A 233 6.34 -6.90 -30.24
C GLU A 233 7.78 -7.30 -30.66
N ARG A 234 8.58 -6.38 -31.19
CA ARG A 234 9.92 -6.71 -31.74
C ARG A 234 11.11 -6.43 -30.81
N ILE A 235 10.93 -5.93 -29.60
CA ILE A 235 12.07 -5.45 -28.77
C ILE A 235 12.30 -6.25 -27.47
N ALA A 236 11.56 -7.31 -27.20
CA ALA A 236 11.44 -7.91 -25.87
C ALA A 236 12.34 -9.11 -25.55
N GLU A 237 13.45 -9.35 -26.22
CA GLU A 237 14.23 -10.59 -26.06
C GLU A 237 15.47 -10.53 -25.14
N SER A 238 15.63 -9.58 -24.24
CA SER A 238 16.78 -9.66 -23.32
C SER A 238 16.48 -9.19 -21.90
N THR A 239 16.42 -10.12 -21.01
CA THR A 239 16.12 -10.07 -19.57
C THR A 239 17.12 -9.27 -18.69
N GLY A 240 18.08 -8.58 -19.23
CA GLY A 240 19.05 -7.78 -18.47
C GLY A 240 18.91 -6.25 -18.61
N LYS A 241 17.80 -5.74 -19.17
CA LYS A 241 17.73 -4.37 -19.67
C LYS A 241 16.44 -3.62 -19.29
N ILE A 242 15.88 -3.86 -18.10
CA ILE A 242 14.68 -3.15 -17.61
C ILE A 242 14.88 -1.63 -17.72
N LEU A 243 16.04 -1.11 -17.39
CA LEU A 243 16.38 0.30 -17.55
C LEU A 243 16.54 0.77 -19.01
N LYS A 244 16.90 -0.13 -19.94
CA LYS A 244 16.95 0.19 -21.38
C LYS A 244 15.61 0.09 -22.07
N PHE A 245 14.67 -0.66 -21.51
CA PHE A 245 13.34 -0.88 -22.07
C PHE A 245 12.32 0.19 -21.69
N MET A 246 12.48 0.81 -20.53
CA MET A 246 11.80 2.07 -20.19
C MET A 246 12.43 3.25 -20.94
N ASN A 247 13.25 2.92 -21.94
CA ASN A 247 13.84 3.88 -22.82
C ASN A 247 12.75 4.68 -23.53
N GLN A 248 12.91 5.96 -23.42
CA GLN A 248 12.38 7.08 -24.15
C GLN A 248 11.40 6.81 -25.34
N ASP A 249 11.41 5.62 -25.94
CA ASP A 249 10.70 5.36 -27.20
C ASP A 249 9.20 5.08 -27.05
N VAL A 250 8.78 4.44 -25.95
CA VAL A 250 7.37 4.09 -25.74
C VAL A 250 6.54 5.29 -25.30
N THR A 251 7.06 6.02 -24.30
CA THR A 251 6.45 7.29 -23.87
C THR A 251 6.52 8.33 -24.98
N LYS A 252 7.63 8.36 -25.75
CA LYS A 252 7.78 9.21 -26.93
C LYS A 252 6.74 8.92 -28.01
N GLU A 253 6.45 7.65 -28.30
CA GLU A 253 5.51 7.30 -29.37
C GLU A 253 4.07 7.69 -29.03
N LEU A 254 3.64 7.47 -27.76
CA LEU A 254 2.32 7.88 -27.31
C LEU A 254 2.16 9.40 -27.34
N MET A 255 3.15 10.12 -26.80
CA MET A 255 3.14 11.59 -26.82
C MET A 255 3.23 12.16 -28.23
N LYS A 256 4.01 11.54 -29.14
CA LYS A 256 4.02 11.94 -30.56
C LYS A 256 2.65 11.86 -31.20
N LYS A 257 1.87 10.80 -30.94
CA LYS A 257 0.49 10.68 -31.44
C LYS A 257 -0.40 11.80 -30.92
N LEU A 258 -0.35 12.08 -29.60
CA LEU A 258 -1.13 13.13 -28.98
C LEU A 258 -0.75 14.51 -29.51
N PHE A 259 0.55 14.80 -29.65
CA PHE A 259 1.03 16.08 -30.21
C PHE A 259 0.76 16.19 -31.72
N ALA A 260 0.72 15.08 -32.46
CA ALA A 260 0.33 15.10 -33.86
C ALA A 260 -1.13 15.55 -34.05
N GLU A 261 -2.04 15.10 -33.19
CA GLU A 261 -3.44 15.57 -33.17
C GLU A 261 -3.53 17.06 -32.88
N ILE A 262 -2.74 17.59 -31.95
CA ILE A 262 -2.66 19.02 -31.64
C ILE A 262 -2.15 19.82 -32.85
N LYS A 263 -1.11 19.34 -33.55
CA LYS A 263 -0.51 20.01 -34.72
C LYS A 263 -1.48 20.14 -35.88
N ILE A 264 -2.41 19.20 -36.03
CA ILE A 264 -3.43 19.25 -37.14
C ILE A 264 -4.49 20.30 -36.86
N ASN A 265 -4.79 20.63 -35.61
CA ASN A 265 -5.92 21.46 -35.21
C ASN A 265 -5.56 22.90 -34.77
N ILE A 266 -4.32 23.38 -35.01
CA ILE A 266 -3.84 24.68 -34.50
C ILE A 266 -4.62 25.85 -35.11
N LYS A 267 -5.42 26.54 -34.29
CA LYS A 267 -6.09 27.79 -34.67
C LYS A 267 -5.62 29.01 -33.88
N ARG A 268 -5.27 28.90 -32.62
CA ARG A 268 -4.83 30.01 -31.74
C ARG A 268 -3.88 29.51 -30.64
N ALA A 269 -2.96 30.37 -30.13
CA ALA A 269 -2.04 30.00 -29.05
C ALA A 269 -2.74 29.58 -27.74
N LYS A 270 -3.94 30.15 -27.47
CA LYS A 270 -4.75 29.78 -26.31
C LYS A 270 -5.33 28.36 -26.45
N ASP A 271 -5.75 28.00 -27.66
CA ASP A 271 -6.31 26.68 -27.96
C ASP A 271 -5.23 25.60 -27.81
N ILE A 272 -3.99 25.89 -28.23
CA ILE A 272 -2.83 24.99 -28.05
C ILE A 272 -2.58 24.69 -26.55
N LYS A 273 -2.62 25.71 -25.68
CA LYS A 273 -2.41 25.51 -24.26
C LYS A 273 -3.52 24.66 -23.65
N ASN A 274 -4.77 24.92 -24.00
CA ASN A 274 -5.90 24.13 -23.52
C ASN A 274 -5.80 22.67 -23.97
N ASP A 275 -5.47 22.43 -25.24
CA ASP A 275 -5.30 21.08 -25.79
C ASP A 275 -4.13 20.35 -25.12
N LEU A 276 -3.03 21.06 -24.79
CA LEU A 276 -1.90 20.50 -24.07
C LEU A 276 -2.26 20.15 -22.62
N HIS A 277 -3.01 21.00 -21.92
CA HIS A 277 -3.48 20.70 -20.57
C HIS A 277 -4.38 19.45 -20.58
N GLU A 278 -5.34 19.37 -21.49
CA GLU A 278 -6.22 18.21 -21.65
C GLU A 278 -5.42 16.93 -21.98
N THR A 279 -4.38 17.07 -22.79
CA THR A 279 -3.48 15.96 -23.16
C THR A 279 -2.68 15.47 -21.94
N VAL A 280 -2.13 16.38 -21.15
CA VAL A 280 -1.45 16.06 -19.89
C VAL A 280 -2.39 15.34 -18.94
N ASP A 281 -3.62 15.84 -18.78
CA ASP A 281 -4.64 15.20 -17.92
C ASP A 281 -4.91 13.77 -18.35
N LYS A 282 -5.22 13.54 -19.61
CA LYS A 282 -5.50 12.22 -20.16
C LYS A 282 -4.33 11.26 -19.94
N TYR A 283 -3.12 11.75 -20.15
CA TYR A 283 -1.91 10.95 -20.04
C TYR A 283 -1.60 10.58 -18.59
N ILE A 284 -1.66 11.53 -17.67
CA ILE A 284 -1.47 11.32 -16.23
C ILE A 284 -2.51 10.34 -15.69
N VAL A 285 -3.79 10.56 -16.01
CA VAL A 285 -4.88 9.70 -15.52
C VAL A 285 -4.69 8.27 -16.02
N ARG A 286 -4.41 8.08 -17.29
CA ARG A 286 -4.22 6.75 -17.88
C ARG A 286 -3.03 6.04 -17.29
N THR A 287 -1.86 6.67 -17.22
CA THR A 287 -0.65 6.07 -16.68
C THR A 287 -0.81 5.73 -15.21
N ARG A 288 -1.42 6.63 -14.41
CA ARG A 288 -1.73 6.36 -13.00
C ARG A 288 -2.63 5.13 -12.85
N SER A 289 -3.69 5.02 -13.65
CA SER A 289 -4.59 3.86 -13.60
C SER A 289 -3.85 2.55 -13.88
N THR A 290 -2.99 2.53 -14.91
CA THR A 290 -2.17 1.35 -15.24
C THR A 290 -1.24 0.95 -14.09
N VAL A 291 -0.60 1.94 -13.45
CA VAL A 291 0.26 1.66 -12.27
C VAL A 291 -0.54 1.12 -11.09
N LEU A 292 -1.73 1.68 -10.82
CA LEU A 292 -2.61 1.22 -9.75
C LEU A 292 -3.12 -0.21 -10.00
N GLU A 293 -3.49 -0.55 -11.23
CA GLU A 293 -3.89 -1.91 -11.62
C GLU A 293 -2.77 -2.93 -11.38
N GLU A 294 -1.51 -2.58 -11.64
CA GLU A 294 -0.38 -3.47 -11.34
C GLU A 294 -0.13 -3.63 -9.83
N VAL A 295 -0.34 -2.57 -9.03
CA VAL A 295 -0.32 -2.68 -7.56
C VAL A 295 -1.43 -3.60 -7.08
N GLU A 296 -2.63 -3.53 -7.65
CA GLU A 296 -3.76 -4.41 -7.33
C GLU A 296 -3.46 -5.87 -7.67
N LYS A 297 -2.92 -6.15 -8.85
CA LYS A 297 -2.49 -7.51 -9.22
C LYS A 297 -1.40 -8.05 -8.28
N THR A 298 -0.54 -7.17 -7.78
CA THR A 298 0.48 -7.54 -6.79
C THR A 298 -0.16 -7.85 -5.43
N GLU A 299 -1.12 -7.05 -4.98
CA GLU A 299 -1.91 -7.30 -3.78
C GLU A 299 -2.64 -8.65 -3.86
N GLU A 300 -3.29 -8.97 -4.99
CA GLU A 300 -3.94 -10.27 -5.21
C GLU A 300 -2.96 -11.44 -5.07
N LYS A 301 -1.76 -11.32 -5.63
CA LYS A 301 -0.70 -12.33 -5.47
C LYS A 301 -0.26 -12.49 -4.02
N LEU A 302 -0.11 -11.38 -3.29
CA LEU A 302 0.25 -11.40 -1.88
C LEU A 302 -0.84 -12.04 -1.01
N LEU A 303 -2.11 -11.74 -1.29
CA LEU A 303 -3.25 -12.32 -0.56
C LEU A 303 -3.36 -13.83 -0.78
N ALA A 304 -2.97 -14.33 -1.95
CA ALA A 304 -2.96 -15.76 -2.26
C ALA A 304 -1.85 -16.55 -1.51
N ILE A 305 -0.87 -15.88 -0.89
CA ILE A 305 0.19 -16.55 -0.13
C ILE A 305 -0.37 -17.05 1.20
N GLU A 306 -0.40 -18.36 1.39
CA GLU A 306 -0.70 -18.97 2.69
C GLU A 306 0.55 -18.94 3.59
N ILE A 307 0.39 -18.39 4.77
CA ILE A 307 1.42 -18.41 5.82
C ILE A 307 1.04 -19.47 6.82
N LYS A 308 1.82 -20.55 6.86
CA LYS A 308 1.65 -21.63 7.85
C LYS A 308 2.46 -21.27 9.08
N ILE A 309 1.77 -20.91 10.17
CA ILE A 309 2.33 -20.67 11.52
C ILE A 309 2.15 -21.91 12.37
#